data_3951595693cbc19942a2a077a63201c3
#
_entry.id   3951595693cbc19942a2a077a63201c3
#
_cell.length_a   1.000
_cell.length_b   1.000
_cell.length_c   1.000
_cell.angle_alpha   90.00
_cell.angle_beta   90.00
_cell.angle_gamma   90.00
#
_symmetry.space_group_name_H-M   'P 1'
#
loop_
_entity.id
_entity.type
_entity.pdbx_description
1 polymer ?
#
loop_
_entity_poly.entity_id
_entity_poly.type
_entity_poly.pdbx_seq_one_letter_code
_entity_poly.pdbx_strand_id
1 'polypeptide(L)'
;MVVSRLVYRKGVDLLVGIIPNVCLAVANVDFIIAGDGNKLLQLQEMVERENIQHRVEFLGAVQHNEVRNVLVRGHVFLNCSLTESFCIAIIEAASCGLLVVSTNVGGVPEVLPADDMILLADPNVPDMVHCVIKAIERQKQTPVDRWQTHERIKSMYSWERVAIETEQVYDYVRTCPRKSFRHRLSCYRMSLGGFSGYAVCFLAFIVEAWYKCVEWYQPPHQIDCVPDLVLATSAGVDERNTHREKNREERVSTKHL
;
A
#
# COMPACT_ATOMS: atom_id res chain seq x y z
N MET A 1 11.16 -14.20 -4.48
CA MET A 1 10.09 -13.45 -5.19
C MET A 1 10.18 -11.97 -4.84
N VAL A 2 10.24 -11.11 -5.83
CA VAL A 2 10.16 -9.64 -5.66
C VAL A 2 8.99 -9.14 -6.52
N VAL A 3 8.06 -8.38 -5.94
CA VAL A 3 6.94 -7.76 -6.65
C VAL A 3 6.88 -6.30 -6.23
N SER A 4 7.40 -5.39 -7.06
CA SER A 4 7.38 -3.96 -6.76
C SER A 4 7.73 -3.11 -7.98
N ARG A 5 7.47 -1.80 -7.90
CA ARG A 5 8.03 -0.85 -8.86
C ARG A 5 9.56 -0.83 -8.72
N LEU A 6 10.29 -0.92 -9.81
CA LEU A 6 11.75 -0.94 -9.80
C LEU A 6 12.32 0.49 -9.79
N VAL A 7 12.22 1.13 -8.63
CA VAL A 7 12.68 2.51 -8.39
C VAL A 7 13.53 2.59 -7.12
N TYR A 8 14.29 3.68 -6.97
CA TYR A 8 15.20 3.88 -5.83
C TYR A 8 14.54 3.61 -4.47
N ARG A 9 13.35 4.20 -4.20
CA ARG A 9 12.66 4.06 -2.92
C ARG A 9 12.27 2.61 -2.57
N LYS A 10 12.16 1.74 -3.58
CA LYS A 10 11.89 0.30 -3.39
C LYS A 10 13.16 -0.52 -3.19
N GLY A 11 14.31 0.14 -3.00
CA GLY A 11 15.56 -0.49 -2.61
C GLY A 11 16.19 -1.38 -3.68
N VAL A 12 16.01 -1.02 -4.97
CA VAL A 12 16.62 -1.78 -6.06
C VAL A 12 18.14 -1.83 -5.93
N ASP A 13 18.76 -0.78 -5.40
CA ASP A 13 20.21 -0.75 -5.14
C ASP A 13 20.63 -1.81 -4.08
N LEU A 14 19.76 -2.13 -3.13
CA LEU A 14 19.96 -3.26 -2.20
C LEU A 14 19.82 -4.60 -2.95
N LEU A 15 18.83 -4.76 -3.83
CA LEU A 15 18.65 -5.98 -4.63
C LEU A 15 19.87 -6.31 -5.47
N VAL A 16 20.53 -5.29 -6.05
CA VAL A 16 21.78 -5.44 -6.82
C VAL A 16 22.88 -6.09 -5.99
N GLY A 17 22.94 -5.83 -4.69
CA GLY A 17 23.89 -6.49 -3.79
C GLY A 17 23.37 -7.82 -3.21
N ILE A 18 22.08 -7.94 -2.92
CA ILE A 18 21.50 -9.11 -2.26
C ILE A 18 21.48 -10.32 -3.18
N ILE A 19 21.00 -10.18 -4.42
CA ILE A 19 20.77 -11.28 -5.35
C ILE A 19 22.05 -12.10 -5.60
N PRO A 20 23.18 -11.50 -6.01
CA PRO A 20 24.39 -12.26 -6.27
C PRO A 20 24.95 -12.94 -5.01
N ASN A 21 24.91 -12.28 -3.86
CA ASN A 21 25.39 -12.85 -2.60
C ASN A 21 24.53 -14.05 -2.15
N VAL A 22 23.23 -13.99 -2.32
CA VAL A 22 22.34 -15.13 -2.03
C VAL A 22 22.57 -16.26 -3.03
N CYS A 23 22.73 -15.95 -4.32
CA CYS A 23 23.05 -16.95 -5.35
C CYS A 23 24.40 -17.65 -5.10
N LEU A 24 25.38 -16.95 -4.58
CA LEU A 24 26.68 -17.51 -4.21
C LEU A 24 26.55 -18.42 -2.98
N ALA A 25 25.80 -17.99 -1.97
CA ALA A 25 25.66 -18.72 -0.71
C ALA A 25 24.74 -19.95 -0.81
N VAL A 26 23.73 -19.93 -1.69
CA VAL A 26 22.72 -21.00 -1.81
C VAL A 26 22.59 -21.45 -3.26
N ALA A 27 23.02 -22.67 -3.54
CA ALA A 27 23.08 -23.20 -4.91
C ALA A 27 21.73 -23.30 -5.61
N ASN A 28 20.66 -23.68 -4.91
CA ASN A 28 19.34 -24.00 -5.48
C ASN A 28 18.31 -22.92 -5.12
N VAL A 29 18.59 -21.67 -5.49
CA VAL A 29 17.68 -20.53 -5.29
C VAL A 29 17.57 -19.75 -6.58
N ASP A 30 16.34 -19.52 -7.00
CA ASP A 30 16.00 -18.69 -8.16
C ASP A 30 15.24 -17.44 -7.71
N PHE A 31 15.40 -16.37 -8.47
CA PHE A 31 14.69 -15.10 -8.24
C PHE A 31 13.67 -14.85 -9.33
N ILE A 32 12.45 -14.50 -8.95
CA ILE A 32 11.42 -14.00 -9.86
C ILE A 32 11.19 -12.56 -9.50
N ILE A 33 11.38 -11.67 -10.46
CA ILE A 33 11.26 -10.21 -10.28
C ILE A 33 10.12 -9.72 -11.17
N ALA A 34 9.02 -9.32 -10.53
CA ALA A 34 7.84 -8.77 -11.18
C ALA A 34 7.74 -7.27 -10.88
N GLY A 35 7.75 -6.48 -11.91
CA GLY A 35 7.68 -5.03 -11.85
C GLY A 35 8.51 -4.35 -12.92
N ASP A 36 8.29 -3.05 -13.04
CA ASP A 36 8.98 -2.19 -13.98
C ASP A 36 9.38 -0.86 -13.31
N GLY A 37 10.32 -0.15 -13.92
CA GLY A 37 10.79 1.14 -13.44
C GLY A 37 12.17 1.51 -13.97
N ASN A 38 12.60 2.72 -13.66
CA ASN A 38 13.86 3.30 -14.14
C ASN A 38 15.13 2.57 -13.65
N LYS A 39 14.99 1.64 -12.71
CA LYS A 39 16.09 0.82 -12.17
C LYS A 39 16.12 -0.62 -12.74
N LEU A 40 15.22 -0.98 -13.66
CA LEU A 40 15.20 -2.32 -14.25
C LEU A 40 16.51 -2.64 -14.95
N LEU A 41 17.02 -1.72 -15.77
CA LEU A 41 18.28 -1.91 -16.50
C LEU A 41 19.45 -2.21 -15.55
N GLN A 42 19.53 -1.51 -14.42
CA GLN A 42 20.58 -1.75 -13.42
C GLN A 42 20.56 -3.19 -12.87
N LEU A 43 19.38 -3.78 -12.69
CA LEU A 43 19.26 -5.19 -12.27
C LEU A 43 19.67 -6.14 -13.39
N GLN A 44 19.29 -5.86 -14.62
CA GLN A 44 19.66 -6.69 -15.78
C GLN A 44 21.19 -6.68 -16.00
N GLU A 45 21.81 -5.51 -15.95
CA GLU A 45 23.27 -5.37 -16.03
C GLU A 45 23.99 -6.10 -14.90
N MET A 46 23.45 -6.08 -13.67
CA MET A 46 24.00 -6.87 -12.56
C MET A 46 23.90 -8.37 -12.84
N VAL A 47 22.76 -8.86 -13.29
CA VAL A 47 22.54 -10.28 -13.59
C VAL A 47 23.52 -10.77 -14.69
N GLU A 48 23.77 -9.95 -15.72
CA GLU A 48 24.74 -10.25 -16.78
C GLU A 48 26.17 -10.25 -16.26
N ARG A 49 26.57 -9.22 -15.49
CA ARG A 49 27.90 -9.12 -14.92
C ARG A 49 28.27 -10.29 -14.01
N GLU A 50 27.31 -10.75 -13.21
CA GLU A 50 27.52 -11.84 -12.25
C GLU A 50 27.28 -13.24 -12.89
N ASN A 51 26.91 -13.33 -14.18
CA ASN A 51 26.62 -14.55 -14.93
C ASN A 51 25.53 -15.43 -14.29
N ILE A 52 24.48 -14.82 -13.74
CA ILE A 52 23.37 -15.47 -13.04
C ILE A 52 22.04 -15.38 -13.80
N GLN A 53 22.04 -15.17 -15.13
CA GLN A 53 20.85 -15.03 -15.96
C GLN A 53 19.91 -16.26 -15.83
N HIS A 54 20.47 -17.43 -15.69
CA HIS A 54 19.74 -18.69 -15.54
C HIS A 54 19.03 -18.83 -14.18
N ARG A 55 19.27 -17.91 -13.25
CA ARG A 55 18.71 -17.90 -11.88
C ARG A 55 17.75 -16.74 -11.62
N VAL A 56 17.59 -15.83 -12.57
CA VAL A 56 16.77 -14.63 -12.39
C VAL A 56 15.79 -14.48 -13.55
N GLU A 57 14.50 -14.60 -13.24
CA GLU A 57 13.42 -14.38 -14.19
C GLU A 57 12.84 -12.97 -14.01
N PHE A 58 12.81 -12.17 -15.08
CA PHE A 58 12.18 -10.86 -15.11
C PHE A 58 10.82 -10.97 -15.82
N LEU A 59 9.73 -10.66 -15.09
CA LEU A 59 8.37 -10.71 -15.65
C LEU A 59 7.89 -9.37 -16.19
N GLY A 60 8.62 -8.26 -15.93
CA GLY A 60 8.15 -6.93 -16.26
C GLY A 60 6.96 -6.50 -15.42
N ALA A 61 6.21 -5.53 -15.92
CA ALA A 61 4.99 -5.03 -15.26
C ALA A 61 3.89 -6.09 -15.30
N VAL A 62 3.37 -6.45 -14.12
CA VAL A 62 2.28 -7.43 -13.94
C VAL A 62 0.99 -6.70 -13.62
N GLN A 63 -0.11 -7.08 -14.27
CA GLN A 63 -1.45 -6.55 -13.96
C GLN A 63 -1.90 -7.00 -12.58
N HIS A 64 -2.68 -6.15 -11.90
CA HIS A 64 -3.09 -6.40 -10.51
C HIS A 64 -3.81 -7.74 -10.32
N ASN A 65 -4.67 -8.13 -11.24
CA ASN A 65 -5.39 -9.41 -11.23
C ASN A 65 -4.47 -10.63 -11.39
N GLU A 66 -3.26 -10.46 -11.94
CA GLU A 66 -2.28 -11.54 -12.16
C GLU A 66 -1.24 -11.65 -11.02
N VAL A 67 -1.17 -10.67 -10.12
CA VAL A 67 -0.18 -10.65 -9.02
C VAL A 67 -0.25 -11.92 -8.19
N ARG A 68 -1.45 -12.42 -7.87
CA ARG A 68 -1.62 -13.67 -7.13
C ARG A 68 -1.00 -14.86 -7.87
N ASN A 69 -1.20 -14.97 -9.18
CA ASN A 69 -0.67 -16.08 -10.00
C ASN A 69 0.86 -16.08 -10.02
N VAL A 70 1.47 -14.90 -9.93
CA VAL A 70 2.92 -14.74 -9.80
C VAL A 70 3.37 -15.11 -8.39
N LEU A 71 2.74 -14.60 -7.35
CA LEU A 71 3.14 -14.82 -5.95
C LEU A 71 3.12 -16.31 -5.57
N VAL A 72 2.10 -17.07 -5.98
CA VAL A 72 1.99 -18.50 -5.64
C VAL A 72 3.12 -19.36 -6.21
N ARG A 73 3.93 -18.85 -7.16
CA ARG A 73 5.13 -19.51 -7.68
C ARG A 73 6.33 -19.44 -6.71
N GLY A 74 6.29 -18.49 -5.75
CA GLY A 74 7.37 -18.24 -4.80
C GLY A 74 7.22 -19.00 -3.47
N HIS A 75 8.31 -18.98 -2.70
CA HIS A 75 8.37 -19.49 -1.33
C HIS A 75 8.73 -18.41 -0.32
N VAL A 76 9.59 -17.47 -0.72
CA VAL A 76 10.03 -16.34 0.08
C VAL A 76 9.75 -15.05 -0.70
N PHE A 77 9.09 -14.10 -0.07
CA PHE A 77 8.89 -12.76 -0.61
C PHE A 77 9.94 -11.82 -0.05
N LEU A 78 10.60 -11.07 -0.91
CA LEU A 78 11.65 -10.12 -0.55
C LEU A 78 11.20 -8.68 -0.84
N ASN A 79 11.08 -7.86 0.20
CA ASN A 79 10.85 -6.43 0.12
C ASN A 79 12.08 -5.65 0.61
N CYS A 80 12.65 -4.82 -0.25
CA CYS A 80 13.84 -4.03 0.05
C CYS A 80 13.54 -2.53 0.18
N SER A 81 12.30 -2.13 0.39
CA SER A 81 11.90 -0.72 0.42
C SER A 81 12.72 0.07 1.45
N LEU A 82 13.22 1.25 1.05
CA LEU A 82 13.96 2.16 1.94
C LEU A 82 13.02 3.02 2.80
N THR A 83 11.78 3.17 2.36
CA THR A 83 10.72 3.86 3.11
C THR A 83 9.38 3.28 2.70
N GLU A 84 8.56 2.97 3.69
CA GLU A 84 7.24 2.35 3.47
C GLU A 84 6.32 2.69 4.63
N SER A 85 5.05 2.99 4.35
CA SER A 85 4.05 3.23 5.39
C SER A 85 3.38 1.93 5.84
N PHE A 86 3.08 1.01 4.89
CA PHE A 86 2.35 -0.22 5.17
C PHE A 86 2.81 -1.39 4.28
N CYS A 87 2.92 -1.19 2.96
CA CYS A 87 3.29 -2.20 1.97
C CYS A 87 2.28 -3.35 1.79
N ILE A 88 1.20 -3.09 1.06
CA ILE A 88 0.15 -4.09 0.74
C ILE A 88 0.75 -5.38 0.14
N ALA A 89 1.81 -5.29 -0.68
CA ALA A 89 2.46 -6.45 -1.29
C ALA A 89 2.99 -7.47 -0.26
N ILE A 90 3.33 -7.03 0.96
CA ILE A 90 3.70 -7.93 2.06
C ILE A 90 2.51 -8.78 2.48
N ILE A 91 1.33 -8.19 2.62
CA ILE A 91 0.10 -8.91 2.99
C ILE A 91 -0.33 -9.85 1.86
N GLU A 92 -0.28 -9.40 0.61
CA GLU A 92 -0.59 -10.23 -0.56
C GLU A 92 0.32 -11.45 -0.63
N ALA A 93 1.62 -11.27 -0.44
CA ALA A 93 2.60 -12.34 -0.44
C ALA A 93 2.38 -13.32 0.72
N ALA A 94 2.20 -12.82 1.95
CA ALA A 94 1.92 -13.65 3.12
C ALA A 94 0.59 -14.41 2.96
N SER A 95 -0.44 -13.77 2.41
CA SER A 95 -1.74 -14.41 2.11
C SER A 95 -1.62 -15.52 1.04
N CYS A 96 -0.62 -15.44 0.16
CA CYS A 96 -0.28 -16.51 -0.77
C CYS A 96 0.62 -17.60 -0.15
N GLY A 97 0.96 -17.49 1.14
CA GLY A 97 1.77 -18.44 1.90
C GLY A 97 3.28 -18.29 1.69
N LEU A 98 3.76 -17.12 1.31
CA LEU A 98 5.19 -16.84 1.26
C LEU A 98 5.69 -16.37 2.62
N LEU A 99 6.86 -16.86 3.02
CA LEU A 99 7.58 -16.26 4.14
C LEU A 99 8.16 -14.91 3.70
N VAL A 100 7.90 -13.86 4.46
CA VAL A 100 8.31 -12.51 4.11
C VAL A 100 9.67 -12.19 4.69
N VAL A 101 10.56 -11.60 3.88
CA VAL A 101 11.79 -10.92 4.33
C VAL A 101 11.66 -9.47 3.92
N SER A 102 11.82 -8.55 4.85
CA SER A 102 11.68 -7.12 4.58
C SER A 102 12.67 -6.27 5.35
N THR A 103 12.96 -5.10 4.80
CA THR A 103 13.64 -4.04 5.53
C THR A 103 12.80 -3.56 6.71
N ASN A 104 13.45 -3.29 7.85
CA ASN A 104 12.84 -2.74 9.06
C ASN A 104 12.72 -1.22 8.94
N VAL A 105 11.73 -0.74 8.16
CA VAL A 105 11.54 0.69 7.89
C VAL A 105 10.07 1.11 8.02
N GLY A 106 9.86 2.32 8.53
CA GLY A 106 8.52 2.94 8.61
C GLY A 106 7.51 2.05 9.34
N GLY A 107 6.35 1.79 8.73
CA GLY A 107 5.28 0.97 9.29
C GLY A 107 5.39 -0.53 8.99
N VAL A 108 6.43 -0.99 8.29
CA VAL A 108 6.59 -2.43 7.95
C VAL A 108 6.59 -3.35 9.16
N PRO A 109 7.22 -3.02 10.32
CA PRO A 109 7.19 -3.88 11.50
C PRO A 109 5.80 -4.15 12.07
N GLU A 110 4.83 -3.30 11.75
CA GLU A 110 3.45 -3.41 12.26
C GLU A 110 2.54 -4.24 11.34
N VAL A 111 3.01 -4.58 10.11
CA VAL A 111 2.18 -5.22 9.10
C VAL A 111 1.92 -6.69 9.41
N LEU A 112 2.91 -7.43 9.89
CA LEU A 112 2.78 -8.85 10.20
C LEU A 112 3.41 -9.16 11.56
N PRO A 113 2.91 -10.18 12.29
CA PRO A 113 3.58 -10.68 13.47
C PRO A 113 5.02 -11.14 13.18
N ALA A 114 5.99 -10.62 13.95
CA ALA A 114 7.41 -10.77 13.65
C ALA A 114 7.94 -12.22 13.72
N ASP A 115 7.27 -13.12 14.46
CA ASP A 115 7.93 -14.37 14.86
C ASP A 115 7.84 -15.51 13.84
N ASP A 116 6.81 -15.54 13.00
CA ASP A 116 6.56 -16.68 12.11
C ASP A 116 6.26 -16.30 10.64
N MET A 117 5.86 -15.09 10.37
CA MET A 117 5.41 -14.66 9.04
C MET A 117 6.38 -13.71 8.34
N ILE A 118 7.19 -12.96 9.11
CA ILE A 118 8.12 -11.97 8.59
C ILE A 118 9.47 -12.01 9.32
N LEU A 119 10.54 -11.86 8.55
CA LEU A 119 11.89 -11.61 9.04
C LEU A 119 12.26 -10.17 8.67
N LEU A 120 12.60 -9.38 9.66
CA LEU A 120 13.00 -7.97 9.49
C LEU A 120 14.51 -7.84 9.56
N ALA A 121 15.08 -7.05 8.65
CA ALA A 121 16.50 -6.75 8.57
C ALA A 121 16.73 -5.25 8.43
N ASP A 122 17.88 -4.77 8.87
CA ASP A 122 18.29 -3.42 8.58
C ASP A 122 18.47 -3.19 7.07
N PRO A 123 18.21 -1.98 6.56
CA PRO A 123 18.25 -1.69 5.12
C PRO A 123 19.70 -1.64 4.59
N ASN A 124 20.44 -2.71 4.77
CA ASN A 124 21.78 -2.93 4.25
C ASN A 124 21.93 -4.34 3.66
N VAL A 125 22.88 -4.51 2.75
CA VAL A 125 23.04 -5.78 2.02
C VAL A 125 23.38 -6.96 2.93
N PRO A 126 24.34 -6.89 3.88
CA PRO A 126 24.72 -8.01 4.72
C PRO A 126 23.54 -8.56 5.55
N ASP A 127 22.78 -7.69 6.22
CA ASP A 127 21.66 -8.10 7.07
C ASP A 127 20.53 -8.70 6.25
N MET A 128 20.21 -8.08 5.10
CA MET A 128 19.21 -8.59 4.18
C MET A 128 19.59 -9.98 3.62
N VAL A 129 20.84 -10.18 3.22
CA VAL A 129 21.34 -11.49 2.76
C VAL A 129 21.22 -12.54 3.87
N HIS A 130 21.65 -12.19 5.09
CA HIS A 130 21.50 -13.10 6.24
C HIS A 130 20.04 -13.50 6.48
N CYS A 131 19.11 -12.53 6.48
CA CYS A 131 17.69 -12.81 6.65
C CYS A 131 17.09 -13.65 5.51
N VAL A 132 17.50 -13.39 4.25
CA VAL A 132 17.04 -14.20 3.10
C VAL A 132 17.52 -15.66 3.23
N ILE A 133 18.78 -15.88 3.58
CA ILE A 133 19.33 -17.24 3.80
C ILE A 133 18.57 -17.95 4.92
N LYS A 134 18.37 -17.28 6.06
CA LYS A 134 17.60 -17.78 7.20
C LYS A 134 16.15 -18.14 6.80
N ALA A 135 15.50 -17.30 5.97
CA ALA A 135 14.16 -17.58 5.47
C ALA A 135 14.13 -18.83 4.56
N ILE A 136 15.13 -18.99 3.69
CA ILE A 136 15.26 -20.16 2.82
C ILE A 136 15.46 -21.44 3.65
N GLU A 137 16.34 -21.40 4.64
CA GLU A 137 16.60 -22.55 5.53
C GLU A 137 15.35 -22.92 6.31
N ARG A 138 14.67 -21.94 6.89
CA ARG A 138 13.41 -22.14 7.61
C ARG A 138 12.34 -22.75 6.70
N GLN A 139 12.20 -22.28 5.47
CA GLN A 139 11.22 -22.78 4.53
C GLN A 139 11.51 -24.25 4.10
N LYS A 140 12.79 -24.65 4.09
CA LYS A 140 13.19 -26.04 3.85
C LYS A 140 12.89 -26.96 5.03
N GLN A 141 13.08 -26.47 6.26
CA GLN A 141 12.87 -27.27 7.48
C GLN A 141 11.38 -27.36 7.86
N THR A 142 10.70 -26.24 7.78
CA THR A 142 9.29 -26.10 8.17
C THR A 142 8.56 -25.26 7.12
N PRO A 143 8.09 -25.90 6.05
CA PRO A 143 7.34 -25.19 5.01
C PRO A 143 6.10 -24.51 5.58
N VAL A 144 5.84 -23.28 5.14
CA VAL A 144 4.65 -22.52 5.55
C VAL A 144 3.39 -23.23 5.04
N ASP A 145 2.45 -23.49 5.91
CA ASP A 145 1.10 -23.89 5.52
C ASP A 145 0.38 -22.70 4.89
N ARG A 146 0.24 -22.76 3.56
CA ARG A 146 -0.33 -21.64 2.77
C ARG A 146 -1.77 -21.33 3.15
N TRP A 147 -2.56 -22.36 3.45
CA TRP A 147 -3.97 -22.18 3.75
C TRP A 147 -4.16 -21.60 5.15
N GLN A 148 -3.47 -22.14 6.13
CA GLN A 148 -3.49 -21.62 7.49
C GLN A 148 -3.04 -20.16 7.55
N THR A 149 -1.96 -19.84 6.81
CA THR A 149 -1.46 -18.46 6.73
C THR A 149 -2.47 -17.53 6.07
N HIS A 150 -3.13 -17.98 4.99
CA HIS A 150 -4.19 -17.21 4.34
C HIS A 150 -5.34 -16.88 5.30
N GLU A 151 -5.88 -17.87 6.02
CA GLU A 151 -6.97 -17.64 6.97
C GLU A 151 -6.55 -16.72 8.13
N ARG A 152 -5.31 -16.81 8.58
CA ARG A 152 -4.75 -15.90 9.59
C ARG A 152 -4.69 -14.46 9.08
N ILE A 153 -4.17 -14.22 7.86
CA ILE A 153 -4.15 -12.89 7.24
C ILE A 153 -5.56 -12.34 7.06
N LYS A 154 -6.49 -13.16 6.59
CA LYS A 154 -7.89 -12.79 6.41
C LYS A 154 -8.56 -12.37 7.72
N SER A 155 -8.21 -13.03 8.83
CA SER A 155 -8.72 -12.64 10.16
C SER A 155 -8.13 -11.33 10.69
N MET A 156 -6.90 -10.99 10.27
CA MET A 156 -6.22 -9.75 10.67
C MET A 156 -6.69 -8.55 9.87
N TYR A 157 -6.96 -8.74 8.57
CA TYR A 157 -7.25 -7.67 7.62
C TYR A 157 -8.60 -7.88 6.94
N SER A 158 -9.59 -7.09 7.33
CA SER A 158 -10.93 -7.06 6.75
C SER A 158 -11.31 -5.62 6.43
N TRP A 159 -11.78 -5.38 5.21
CA TRP A 159 -12.29 -4.06 4.82
C TRP A 159 -13.47 -3.61 5.67
N GLU A 160 -14.31 -4.54 6.10
CA GLU A 160 -15.44 -4.25 6.99
C GLU A 160 -14.96 -3.69 8.34
N ARG A 161 -13.97 -4.34 8.95
CA ARG A 161 -13.38 -3.86 10.20
C ARG A 161 -12.73 -2.49 10.02
N VAL A 162 -11.96 -2.28 8.95
CA VAL A 162 -11.32 -0.99 8.65
C VAL A 162 -12.36 0.10 8.46
N ALA A 163 -13.47 -0.19 7.78
CA ALA A 163 -14.57 0.76 7.60
C ALA A 163 -15.19 1.17 8.94
N ILE A 164 -15.53 0.20 9.80
CA ILE A 164 -16.09 0.45 11.14
C ILE A 164 -15.14 1.31 12.00
N GLU A 165 -13.84 0.95 12.04
CA GLU A 165 -12.85 1.70 12.82
C GLU A 165 -12.66 3.13 12.26
N THR A 166 -12.75 3.30 10.94
CA THR A 166 -12.67 4.62 10.28
C THR A 166 -13.89 5.46 10.58
N GLU A 167 -15.09 4.90 10.55
CA GLU A 167 -16.32 5.58 10.92
C GLU A 167 -16.28 6.09 12.37
N GLN A 168 -15.78 5.28 13.30
CA GLN A 168 -15.60 5.68 14.70
C GLN A 168 -14.67 6.91 14.81
N VAL A 169 -13.58 6.95 14.04
CA VAL A 169 -12.69 8.12 14.01
C VAL A 169 -13.40 9.34 13.44
N TYR A 170 -14.19 9.19 12.38
CA TYR A 170 -14.95 10.29 11.80
C TYR A 170 -15.99 10.83 12.79
N ASP A 171 -16.72 9.98 13.46
CA ASP A 171 -17.70 10.37 14.46
C ASP A 171 -17.03 11.07 15.65
N TYR A 172 -15.90 10.53 16.13
CA TYR A 172 -15.11 11.21 17.15
C TYR A 172 -14.67 12.62 16.72
N VAL A 173 -14.13 12.77 15.51
CA VAL A 173 -13.72 14.09 14.99
C VAL A 173 -14.90 15.05 14.87
N ARG A 174 -16.08 14.59 14.49
CA ARG A 174 -17.31 15.40 14.42
C ARG A 174 -17.73 15.93 15.78
N THR A 175 -17.52 15.15 16.84
CA THR A 175 -17.85 15.57 18.23
C THR A 175 -16.77 16.45 18.85
N CYS A 176 -15.56 16.48 18.30
CA CYS A 176 -14.48 17.32 18.83
C CYS A 176 -14.80 18.82 18.67
N PRO A 177 -14.69 19.61 19.73
CA PRO A 177 -14.90 21.06 19.64
C PRO A 177 -13.84 21.67 18.71
N ARG A 178 -14.30 22.42 17.70
CA ARG A 178 -13.40 23.17 16.82
C ARG A 178 -12.63 24.20 17.60
N LYS A 179 -11.31 24.17 17.57
CA LYS A 179 -10.47 25.20 18.19
C LYS A 179 -10.73 26.55 17.52
N SER A 180 -10.97 27.57 18.32
CA SER A 180 -11.19 28.92 17.80
C SER A 180 -9.98 29.41 17.00
N PHE A 181 -10.21 30.31 16.05
CA PHE A 181 -9.15 30.91 15.25
C PHE A 181 -8.05 31.54 16.12
N ARG A 182 -8.43 32.26 17.19
CA ARG A 182 -7.48 32.83 18.15
C ARG A 182 -6.61 31.75 18.81
N HIS A 183 -7.20 30.61 19.19
CA HIS A 183 -6.44 29.50 19.79
C HIS A 183 -5.44 28.92 18.79
N ARG A 184 -5.83 28.72 17.51
CA ARG A 184 -4.92 28.27 16.46
C ARG A 184 -3.74 29.20 16.24
N LEU A 185 -3.99 30.52 16.20
CA LEU A 185 -2.93 31.53 16.10
C LEU A 185 -1.98 31.50 17.30
N SER A 186 -2.49 31.30 18.51
CA SER A 186 -1.66 31.14 19.70
C SER A 186 -0.74 29.91 19.61
N CYS A 187 -1.26 28.79 19.11
CA CYS A 187 -0.46 27.60 18.88
C CYS A 187 0.67 27.85 17.85
N TYR A 188 0.38 28.50 16.73
CA TYR A 188 1.41 28.83 15.73
C TYR A 188 2.50 29.71 16.30
N ARG A 189 2.11 30.73 17.05
CA ARG A 189 3.07 31.64 17.71
C ARG A 189 3.99 30.89 18.69
N MET A 190 3.43 29.99 19.50
CA MET A 190 4.19 29.26 20.50
C MET A 190 5.12 28.20 19.86
N SER A 191 4.64 27.50 18.82
CA SER A 191 5.44 26.43 18.20
C SER A 191 6.59 26.93 17.33
N LEU A 192 6.42 28.07 16.66
CA LEU A 192 7.40 28.60 15.71
C LEU A 192 8.31 29.68 16.32
N GLY A 193 8.01 30.13 17.55
CA GLY A 193 8.80 31.13 18.27
C GLY A 193 8.74 32.54 17.64
N GLY A 194 9.43 33.48 18.21
CA GLY A 194 9.66 34.86 17.84
C GLY A 194 9.07 35.39 16.51
N PHE A 195 9.96 35.84 15.61
CA PHE A 195 9.54 36.50 14.35
C PHE A 195 8.77 35.56 13.39
N SER A 196 9.18 34.31 13.25
CA SER A 196 8.55 33.32 12.35
C SER A 196 7.10 33.01 12.78
N GLY A 197 6.85 32.92 14.08
CA GLY A 197 5.49 32.73 14.62
C GLY A 197 4.53 33.88 14.26
N TYR A 198 4.99 35.13 14.35
CA TYR A 198 4.19 36.29 13.95
C TYR A 198 3.95 36.32 12.43
N ALA A 199 4.95 36.00 11.61
CA ALA A 199 4.80 35.96 10.16
C ALA A 199 3.74 34.92 9.74
N VAL A 200 3.77 33.71 10.32
CA VAL A 200 2.75 32.69 10.06
C VAL A 200 1.38 33.09 10.55
N CYS A 201 1.26 33.73 11.72
CA CYS A 201 -0.01 34.26 12.19
C CYS A 201 -0.59 35.30 11.25
N PHE A 202 0.25 36.17 10.69
CA PHE A 202 -0.17 37.18 9.72
C PHE A 202 -0.67 36.55 8.41
N LEU A 203 0.04 35.58 7.89
CA LEU A 203 -0.40 34.81 6.70
C LEU A 203 -1.71 34.06 6.96
N ALA A 204 -1.84 33.43 8.13
CA ALA A 204 -3.08 32.74 8.51
C ALA A 204 -4.26 33.70 8.62
N PHE A 205 -4.02 34.92 9.10
CA PHE A 205 -5.06 35.98 9.15
C PHE A 205 -5.49 36.43 7.73
N ILE A 206 -4.54 36.60 6.81
CA ILE A 206 -4.85 36.96 5.41
C ILE A 206 -5.69 35.83 4.76
N VAL A 207 -5.31 34.54 4.94
CA VAL A 207 -6.06 33.42 4.40
C VAL A 207 -7.47 33.33 4.97
N GLU A 208 -7.63 33.54 6.28
CA GLU A 208 -8.97 33.57 6.93
C GLU A 208 -9.82 34.71 6.43
N ALA A 209 -9.23 35.90 6.27
CA ALA A 209 -9.93 37.08 5.73
C ALA A 209 -10.35 36.83 4.27
N TRP A 210 -9.45 36.28 3.45
CA TRP A 210 -9.76 35.90 2.09
C TRP A 210 -10.90 34.85 2.02
N TYR A 211 -10.84 33.82 2.84
CA TYR A 211 -11.89 32.81 2.92
C TYR A 211 -13.25 33.41 3.23
N LYS A 212 -13.32 34.33 4.22
CA LYS A 212 -14.56 35.04 4.54
C LYS A 212 -15.05 35.93 3.41
N CYS A 213 -14.14 36.56 2.65
CA CYS A 213 -14.54 37.34 1.46
C CYS A 213 -15.14 36.42 0.39
N VAL A 214 -14.55 35.23 0.18
CA VAL A 214 -15.09 34.26 -0.78
C VAL A 214 -16.45 33.74 -0.31
N GLU A 215 -16.62 33.40 0.98
CA GLU A 215 -17.90 32.95 1.53
C GLU A 215 -18.98 34.05 1.40
N TRP A 216 -18.59 35.32 1.55
CA TRP A 216 -19.50 36.43 1.34
C TRP A 216 -19.88 36.60 -0.14
N TYR A 217 -18.93 36.44 -1.06
CA TYR A 217 -19.15 36.53 -2.51
C TYR A 217 -19.95 35.35 -3.06
N GLN A 218 -19.67 34.15 -2.58
CA GLN A 218 -20.31 32.91 -2.99
C GLN A 218 -20.73 32.09 -1.75
N PRO A 219 -21.89 32.37 -1.18
CA PRO A 219 -22.34 31.71 0.05
C PRO A 219 -22.53 30.19 -0.15
N PRO A 220 -22.26 29.35 0.86
CA PRO A 220 -22.35 27.90 0.78
C PRO A 220 -23.70 27.37 0.28
N HIS A 221 -24.80 28.09 0.55
CA HIS A 221 -26.15 27.68 0.10
C HIS A 221 -26.39 27.86 -1.42
N GLN A 222 -25.46 28.52 -2.13
CA GLN A 222 -25.49 28.69 -3.59
C GLN A 222 -24.60 27.65 -4.29
N ILE A 223 -23.88 26.82 -3.52
CA ILE A 223 -23.04 25.73 -4.06
C ILE A 223 -23.91 24.51 -4.22
N ASP A 224 -23.94 23.92 -5.43
CA ASP A 224 -24.64 22.67 -5.67
C ASP A 224 -24.04 21.55 -4.81
N CYS A 225 -24.81 21.07 -3.84
CA CYS A 225 -24.44 19.90 -3.04
C CYS A 225 -24.79 18.64 -3.82
N VAL A 226 -23.82 17.74 -3.96
CA VAL A 226 -24.12 16.39 -4.46
C VAL A 226 -25.11 15.73 -3.49
N PRO A 227 -26.25 15.20 -3.97
CA PRO A 227 -27.17 14.48 -3.09
C PRO A 227 -26.44 13.36 -2.33
N ASP A 228 -26.77 13.20 -1.05
CA ASP A 228 -26.21 12.12 -0.24
C ASP A 228 -26.42 10.78 -0.96
N LEU A 229 -25.35 10.03 -1.12
CA LEU A 229 -25.42 8.69 -1.68
C LEU A 229 -26.19 7.81 -0.69
N VAL A 230 -27.48 7.62 -0.91
CA VAL A 230 -28.25 6.63 -0.18
C VAL A 230 -27.70 5.28 -0.60
N LEU A 231 -26.82 4.70 0.22
CA LEU A 231 -26.42 3.31 0.08
C LEU A 231 -27.69 2.48 0.18
N ALA A 232 -28.15 1.95 -0.97
CA ALA A 232 -29.27 1.06 -0.99
C ALA A 232 -28.89 -0.15 -0.12
N THR A 233 -29.55 -0.29 1.01
CA THR A 233 -29.57 -1.55 1.75
C THR A 233 -29.96 -2.65 0.78
N SER A 234 -29.45 -3.85 0.98
CA SER A 234 -29.56 -5.01 0.09
C SER A 234 -30.99 -5.36 -0.41
N ALA A 235 -32.03 -4.77 0.18
CA ALA A 235 -33.42 -4.85 -0.29
C ALA A 235 -33.73 -3.99 -1.53
N GLY A 236 -32.89 -2.99 -1.87
CA GLY A 236 -33.13 -2.09 -3.01
C GLY A 236 -32.39 -2.49 -4.30
N VAL A 237 -31.63 -3.58 -4.29
CA VAL A 237 -30.90 -4.05 -5.48
C VAL A 237 -31.84 -4.76 -6.46
N ASP A 238 -32.89 -5.43 -5.97
CA ASP A 238 -33.87 -6.14 -6.81
C ASP A 238 -34.77 -5.19 -7.61
N GLU A 239 -35.19 -4.07 -7.02
CA GLU A 239 -36.06 -3.13 -7.74
C GLU A 239 -35.36 -2.36 -8.88
N ARG A 240 -34.03 -2.14 -8.76
CA ARG A 240 -33.27 -1.46 -9.84
C ARG A 240 -32.96 -2.36 -11.02
N ASN A 241 -32.84 -3.67 -10.80
CA ASN A 241 -32.65 -4.62 -11.89
C ASN A 241 -33.94 -4.79 -12.70
N THR A 242 -35.10 -4.81 -12.05
CA THR A 242 -36.41 -4.87 -12.72
C THR A 242 -36.72 -3.59 -13.54
N HIS A 243 -36.31 -2.41 -13.08
CA HIS A 243 -36.45 -1.17 -13.86
C HIS A 243 -35.46 -1.07 -15.03
N ARG A 244 -34.26 -1.67 -14.92
CA ARG A 244 -33.30 -1.72 -16.05
C ARG A 244 -33.75 -2.73 -17.12
N GLU A 245 -34.33 -3.83 -16.75
CA GLU A 245 -34.87 -4.79 -17.69
C GLU A 245 -36.09 -4.23 -18.43
N LYS A 246 -37.04 -3.59 -17.75
CA LYS A 246 -38.17 -2.91 -18.38
C LYS A 246 -37.74 -1.82 -19.38
N ASN A 247 -36.80 -0.99 -19.01
CA ASN A 247 -36.26 0.05 -19.91
C ASN A 247 -35.45 -0.51 -21.09
N ARG A 248 -34.96 -1.74 -20.98
CA ARG A 248 -34.26 -2.43 -22.07
C ARG A 248 -35.24 -3.05 -23.07
N GLU A 249 -36.36 -3.58 -22.58
CA GLU A 249 -37.42 -4.12 -23.40
C GLU A 249 -38.19 -3.03 -24.16
N GLU A 250 -38.46 -1.87 -23.54
CA GLU A 250 -39.07 -0.72 -24.22
C GLU A 250 -38.16 -0.12 -25.32
N ARG A 251 -36.83 -0.12 -25.12
CA ARG A 251 -35.88 0.34 -26.18
C ARG A 251 -35.72 -0.64 -27.33
N VAL A 252 -36.01 -1.91 -27.14
CA VAL A 252 -36.00 -2.91 -28.22
C VAL A 252 -37.30 -2.87 -29.01
N SER A 253 -38.44 -2.60 -28.36
CA SER A 253 -39.75 -2.48 -29.01
C SER A 253 -39.87 -1.22 -29.91
N THR A 254 -39.16 -0.12 -29.58
CA THR A 254 -39.21 1.12 -30.36
C THR A 254 -38.25 1.14 -31.58
N LYS A 255 -37.47 0.08 -31.82
CA LYS A 255 -36.57 -0.04 -32.97
C LYS A 255 -37.15 -0.89 -34.12
N HIS A 256 -38.39 -1.38 -33.99
CA HIS A 256 -39.08 -2.18 -35.01
C HIS A 256 -40.44 -1.59 -35.46
N LEU A 257 -40.58 -0.24 -35.40
CA LEU A 257 -41.67 0.50 -36.04
C LEU A 257 -41.10 1.50 -37.03
#